data_a763b035be7bf6d07bd06f53c72a45a7
#
_entry.id   a763b035be7bf6d07bd06f53c72a45a7
#
_cell.length_a   1.000
_cell.length_b   1.000
_cell.length_c   1.000
_cell.angle_alpha   90.00
_cell.angle_beta   90.00
_cell.angle_gamma   90.00
#
_symmetry.space_group_name_H-M   'P 1'
#
loop_
_entity.id
_entity.type
_entity.pdbx_description
1 polymer ?
#
loop_
_entity_poly.entity_id
_entity_poly.type
_entity_poly.pdbx_seq_one_letter_code
_entity_poly.pdbx_strand_id
1 'polypeptide(L)'
;MNSKSQVSLLELEPQEIKHAKVISGVSPYVLRRVFGFWVVFVAAIGGLVTVAPDLSQTFITMTLVVLLLFTFLIFYQSRIAEGWPSVIHYHNAIGVVQDPVARRFLFVADNLVTDAKPHVLTPNKRAVAIHFDDSQLTEEEKSLLQQAIWPEDNCLIALSYFKKRENICATVKSVAGIN
;
A
#
# COMPACT_ATOMS: atom_id res chain seq x y z
N MET A 1 12.17 12.00 -12.42
CA MET A 1 11.05 12.39 -13.29
C MET A 1 11.57 13.40 -14.29
N ASN A 2 11.43 13.13 -15.59
CA ASN A 2 11.68 14.15 -16.60
C ASN A 2 10.68 15.28 -16.38
N SER A 3 11.15 16.54 -16.37
CA SER A 3 10.39 17.74 -16.00
C SER A 3 9.23 18.12 -16.94
N LYS A 4 8.73 17.20 -17.76
CA LYS A 4 7.67 17.46 -18.75
C LYS A 4 6.51 16.44 -18.74
N SER A 5 6.65 15.27 -18.17
CA SER A 5 5.54 14.30 -18.17
C SER A 5 4.68 14.49 -16.93
N GLN A 6 3.39 14.74 -17.14
CA GLN A 6 2.39 14.94 -16.09
C GLN A 6 1.78 13.63 -15.61
N VAL A 7 1.85 12.59 -16.45
CA VAL A 7 1.46 11.21 -16.13
C VAL A 7 2.62 10.29 -16.45
N SER A 8 2.94 9.36 -15.59
CA SER A 8 4.02 8.40 -15.78
C SER A 8 3.74 7.06 -15.09
N LEU A 9 4.13 5.99 -15.76
CA LEU A 9 4.13 4.64 -15.19
C LEU A 9 5.56 4.32 -14.75
N LEU A 10 5.78 4.18 -13.44
CA LEU A 10 7.10 3.94 -12.88
C LEU A 10 7.11 2.67 -12.02
N GLU A 11 8.20 1.94 -12.11
CA GLU A 11 8.53 0.86 -11.19
C GLU A 11 9.48 1.41 -10.12
N LEU A 12 9.05 1.36 -8.87
CA LEU A 12 9.80 1.92 -7.75
C LEU A 12 10.62 0.86 -7.04
N GLU A 13 11.86 1.21 -6.73
CA GLU A 13 12.68 0.39 -5.85
C GLU A 13 12.18 0.45 -4.40
N PRO A 14 12.47 -0.59 -3.57
CA PRO A 14 12.08 -0.61 -2.15
C PRO A 14 12.57 0.62 -1.37
N GLN A 15 13.70 1.19 -1.76
CA GLN A 15 14.26 2.38 -1.11
C GLN A 15 13.46 3.64 -1.48
N GLU A 16 12.98 3.75 -2.70
CA GLU A 16 12.15 4.88 -3.15
C GLU A 16 10.78 4.87 -2.47
N ILE A 17 10.15 3.69 -2.35
CA ILE A 17 8.91 3.54 -1.57
C ILE A 17 9.10 3.96 -0.11
N LYS A 18 10.31 3.79 0.44
CA LYS A 18 10.65 4.23 1.79
C LYS A 18 10.55 5.74 1.96
N HIS A 19 10.93 6.48 0.93
CA HIS A 19 10.91 7.95 0.95
C HIS A 19 9.56 8.52 0.51
N ALA A 20 8.70 7.69 -0.10
CA ALA A 20 7.36 8.08 -0.47
C ALA A 20 6.44 8.19 0.77
N LYS A 21 5.57 9.18 0.77
CA LYS A 21 4.50 9.29 1.78
C LYS A 21 3.37 8.33 1.42
N VAL A 22 3.21 7.25 2.20
CA VAL A 22 2.12 6.30 2.00
C VAL A 22 0.80 6.91 2.46
N ILE A 23 -0.13 7.10 1.53
CA ILE A 23 -1.48 7.62 1.78
C ILE A 23 -2.44 6.49 2.14
N SER A 24 -2.45 5.42 1.34
CA SER A 24 -3.27 4.22 1.58
C SER A 24 -2.41 2.96 1.47
N GLY A 25 -2.70 1.98 2.31
CA GLY A 25 -1.90 0.76 2.45
C GLY A 25 -0.98 0.80 3.66
N VAL A 26 -0.08 -0.17 3.77
CA VAL A 26 0.85 -0.30 4.89
C VAL A 26 2.27 -0.06 4.40
N SER A 27 2.99 0.79 5.10
CA SER A 27 4.42 0.97 4.85
C SER A 27 5.17 -0.35 5.14
N PRO A 28 6.02 -0.82 4.23
CA PRO A 28 6.85 -2.02 4.43
C PRO A 28 7.65 -1.98 5.75
N TYR A 29 8.02 -0.78 6.20
CA TYR A 29 8.75 -0.57 7.45
C TYR A 29 7.98 -0.93 8.70
N VAL A 30 6.68 -0.62 8.73
CA VAL A 30 5.81 -0.96 9.86
C VAL A 30 5.74 -2.48 9.99
N LEU A 31 5.60 -3.18 8.88
CA LEU A 31 5.54 -4.63 8.86
C LEU A 31 6.85 -5.29 9.26
N ARG A 32 8.00 -4.77 8.81
CA ARG A 32 9.31 -5.26 9.26
C ARG A 32 9.52 -5.09 10.75
N ARG A 33 9.07 -3.97 11.34
CA ARG A 33 9.09 -3.77 12.80
C ARG A 33 8.19 -4.76 13.52
N VAL A 34 6.95 -4.94 13.05
CA VAL A 34 6.01 -5.91 13.63
C VAL A 34 6.60 -7.32 13.56
N PHE A 35 7.21 -7.71 12.43
CA PHE A 35 7.90 -8.98 12.30
C PHE A 35 9.08 -9.12 13.27
N GLY A 36 9.90 -8.08 13.42
CA GLY A 36 11.00 -8.05 14.39
C GLY A 36 10.52 -8.26 15.83
N PHE A 37 9.47 -7.55 16.25
CA PHE A 37 8.86 -7.76 17.56
C PHE A 37 8.29 -9.17 17.73
N TRP A 38 7.67 -9.72 16.70
CA TRP A 38 7.16 -11.08 16.71
C TRP A 38 8.27 -12.11 16.91
N VAL A 39 9.39 -12.00 16.22
CA VAL A 39 10.55 -12.89 16.37
C VAL A 39 11.08 -12.87 17.82
N VAL A 40 11.22 -11.68 18.40
CA VAL A 40 11.62 -11.53 19.81
C VAL A 40 10.61 -12.18 20.77
N PHE A 41 9.31 -12.01 20.51
CA PHE A 41 8.24 -12.60 21.31
C PHE A 41 8.28 -14.14 21.23
N VAL A 42 8.44 -14.71 20.04
CA VAL A 42 8.58 -16.17 19.84
C VAL A 42 9.82 -16.72 20.55
N ALA A 43 10.96 -16.02 20.47
CA ALA A 43 12.17 -16.41 21.17
C ALA A 43 12.00 -16.37 22.71
N ALA A 44 11.29 -15.36 23.24
CA ALA A 44 11.01 -15.25 24.66
C ALA A 44 10.10 -16.40 25.15
N ILE A 45 9.05 -16.75 24.40
CA ILE A 45 8.17 -17.89 24.73
C ILE A 45 8.93 -19.20 24.64
N GLY A 46 9.76 -19.39 23.61
CA GLY A 46 10.62 -20.57 23.48
C GLY A 46 11.57 -20.74 24.70
N GLY A 47 12.18 -19.63 25.14
CA GLY A 47 12.98 -19.61 26.35
C GLY A 47 12.21 -19.98 27.63
N LEU A 48 10.99 -19.42 27.80
CA LEU A 48 10.11 -19.76 28.93
C LEU A 48 9.75 -21.25 28.97
N VAL A 49 9.42 -21.84 27.82
CA VAL A 49 9.09 -23.27 27.72
C VAL A 49 10.27 -24.17 28.09
N THR A 50 11.51 -23.77 27.81
CA THR A 50 12.70 -24.53 28.18
C THR A 50 13.04 -24.47 29.67
N VAL A 51 12.60 -23.41 30.36
CA VAL A 51 12.87 -23.21 31.79
C VAL A 51 11.76 -23.77 32.67
N ALA A 52 10.58 -24.06 32.16
CA ALA A 52 9.44 -24.58 32.89
C ALA A 52 9.26 -26.10 32.66
N PRO A 53 9.89 -26.98 33.48
CA PRO A 53 9.94 -28.43 33.25
C PRO A 53 8.57 -29.14 33.47
N ASP A 54 7.62 -28.47 34.11
CA ASP A 54 6.32 -29.06 34.51
C ASP A 54 5.21 -28.91 33.45
N LEU A 55 5.55 -28.30 32.27
CA LEU A 55 4.58 -28.15 31.20
C LEU A 55 4.36 -29.47 30.45
N SER A 56 3.10 -29.85 30.25
CA SER A 56 2.80 -31.04 29.48
C SER A 56 3.33 -30.95 28.05
N GLN A 57 3.88 -32.06 27.55
CA GLN A 57 4.44 -32.13 26.20
C GLN A 57 3.42 -31.75 25.11
N THR A 58 2.14 -32.10 25.34
CA THR A 58 1.03 -31.70 24.45
C THR A 58 0.86 -30.19 24.38
N PHE A 59 0.93 -29.49 25.54
CA PHE A 59 0.82 -28.04 25.59
C PHE A 59 1.98 -27.37 24.84
N ILE A 60 3.20 -27.84 25.03
CA ILE A 60 4.40 -27.33 24.34
C ILE A 60 4.23 -27.48 22.82
N THR A 61 3.84 -28.68 22.36
CA THR A 61 3.67 -28.96 20.93
C THR A 61 2.59 -28.07 20.31
N MET A 62 1.43 -27.94 20.95
CA MET A 62 0.35 -27.06 20.46
C MET A 62 0.79 -25.61 20.39
N THR A 63 1.50 -25.12 21.40
CA THR A 63 2.02 -23.73 21.42
C THR A 63 2.99 -23.49 20.27
N LEU A 64 3.91 -24.42 20.03
CA LEU A 64 4.86 -24.33 18.91
C LEU A 64 4.16 -24.34 17.54
N VAL A 65 3.16 -25.18 17.35
CA VAL A 65 2.38 -25.24 16.10
C VAL A 65 1.66 -23.90 15.87
N VAL A 66 1.00 -23.36 16.89
CA VAL A 66 0.31 -22.07 16.80
C VAL A 66 1.29 -20.94 16.46
N LEU A 67 2.45 -20.90 17.15
CA LEU A 67 3.49 -19.90 16.90
C LEU A 67 4.03 -19.98 15.47
N LEU A 68 4.27 -21.19 14.96
CA LEU A 68 4.72 -21.41 13.57
C LEU A 68 3.69 -20.92 12.56
N LEU A 69 2.41 -21.23 12.76
CA LEU A 69 1.32 -20.75 11.88
C LEU A 69 1.23 -19.23 11.87
N PHE A 70 1.28 -18.58 13.02
CA PHE A 70 1.27 -17.11 13.10
C PHE A 70 2.52 -16.50 12.46
N THR A 71 3.70 -17.09 12.66
CA THR A 71 4.95 -16.65 12.03
C THR A 71 4.83 -16.72 10.51
N PHE A 72 4.29 -17.82 9.98
CA PHE A 72 4.07 -17.99 8.55
C PHE A 72 3.08 -16.95 8.00
N LEU A 73 1.96 -16.70 8.71
CA LEU A 73 0.97 -15.69 8.31
C LEU A 73 1.57 -14.29 8.29
N ILE A 74 2.34 -13.91 9.31
CA ILE A 74 3.00 -12.59 9.37
C ILE A 74 4.04 -12.46 8.25
N PHE A 75 4.82 -13.51 8.00
CA PHE A 75 5.79 -13.53 6.91
C PHE A 75 5.10 -13.41 5.54
N TYR A 76 4.03 -14.17 5.32
CA TYR A 76 3.24 -14.11 4.09
C TYR A 76 2.64 -12.72 3.88
N GLN A 77 2.02 -12.15 4.92
CA GLN A 77 1.48 -10.78 4.85
C GLN A 77 2.57 -9.74 4.61
N SER A 78 3.75 -9.89 5.21
CA SER A 78 4.85 -8.95 4.99
C SER A 78 5.37 -8.99 3.55
N ARG A 79 5.40 -10.17 2.94
CA ARG A 79 5.75 -10.35 1.51
C ARG A 79 4.76 -9.68 0.58
N ILE A 80 3.46 -9.87 0.84
CA ILE A 80 2.40 -9.22 0.08
C ILE A 80 2.50 -7.70 0.28
N ALA A 81 2.72 -7.24 1.50
CA ALA A 81 2.76 -5.82 1.82
C ALA A 81 4.03 -5.09 1.36
N GLU A 82 5.10 -5.79 1.04
CA GLU A 82 6.30 -5.17 0.41
C GLU A 82 5.98 -4.54 -0.96
N GLY A 83 4.85 -4.92 -1.59
CA GLY A 83 4.37 -4.33 -2.82
C GLY A 83 3.09 -3.48 -2.68
N TRP A 84 2.62 -3.16 -1.45
CA TRP A 84 1.23 -2.75 -1.23
C TRP A 84 0.94 -1.41 -0.57
N PRO A 85 1.69 -0.32 -0.73
CA PRO A 85 0.98 0.96 -0.69
C PRO A 85 0.08 1.04 -1.92
N SER A 86 -1.23 1.18 -1.71
CA SER A 86 -2.16 1.34 -2.85
C SER A 86 -2.15 2.75 -3.41
N VAL A 87 -1.87 3.74 -2.55
CA VAL A 87 -1.71 5.15 -2.92
C VAL A 87 -0.49 5.72 -2.20
N ILE A 88 0.39 6.34 -2.96
CA ILE A 88 1.58 7.02 -2.45
C ILE A 88 1.66 8.45 -2.99
N HIS A 89 2.34 9.32 -2.26
CA HIS A 89 2.75 10.63 -2.75
C HIS A 89 4.28 10.66 -2.85
N TYR A 90 4.79 10.94 -4.03
CA TYR A 90 6.21 10.91 -4.34
C TYR A 90 6.56 11.96 -5.39
N HIS A 91 7.55 12.83 -5.10
CA HIS A 91 8.03 13.88 -6.00
C HIS A 91 6.91 14.75 -6.62
N ASN A 92 5.99 15.26 -5.77
CA ASN A 92 4.87 16.11 -6.19
C ASN A 92 3.93 15.41 -7.20
N ALA A 93 3.76 14.11 -7.02
CA ALA A 93 2.83 13.31 -7.80
C ALA A 93 2.14 12.27 -6.91
N ILE A 94 0.89 11.97 -7.20
CA ILE A 94 0.12 10.93 -6.56
C ILE A 94 0.21 9.67 -7.40
N GLY A 95 0.74 8.60 -6.82
CA GLY A 95 0.89 7.30 -7.46
C GLY A 95 -0.14 6.30 -6.98
N VAL A 96 -0.80 5.62 -7.90
CA VAL A 96 -1.71 4.51 -7.64
C VAL A 96 -1.08 3.22 -8.13
N VAL A 97 -1.06 2.20 -7.26
CA VAL A 97 -0.45 0.91 -7.60
C VAL A 97 -1.19 0.24 -8.75
N GLN A 98 -0.44 -0.21 -9.75
CA GLN A 98 -0.92 -1.01 -10.88
C GLN A 98 -0.51 -2.48 -10.73
N ASP A 99 0.72 -2.73 -10.34
CA ASP A 99 1.22 -4.07 -10.05
C ASP A 99 1.97 -4.04 -8.71
N PRO A 100 1.38 -4.63 -7.65
CA PRO A 100 2.02 -4.65 -6.34
C PRO A 100 3.28 -5.53 -6.30
N VAL A 101 3.36 -6.58 -7.12
CA VAL A 101 4.52 -7.48 -7.16
C VAL A 101 5.70 -6.81 -7.84
N ALA A 102 5.46 -6.20 -9.00
CA ALA A 102 6.46 -5.41 -9.72
C ALA A 102 6.66 -4.01 -9.13
N ARG A 103 5.89 -3.61 -8.11
CA ARG A 103 5.93 -2.27 -7.52
C ARG A 103 5.75 -1.15 -8.55
N ARG A 104 4.85 -1.40 -9.50
CA ARG A 104 4.55 -0.48 -10.58
C ARG A 104 3.41 0.43 -10.20
N PHE A 105 3.64 1.74 -10.30
CA PHE A 105 2.69 2.80 -9.95
C PHE A 105 2.42 3.68 -11.15
N LEU A 106 1.16 4.05 -11.33
CA LEU A 106 0.75 5.08 -12.26
C LEU A 106 0.65 6.40 -11.49
N PHE A 107 1.48 7.35 -11.88
CA PHE A 107 1.60 8.66 -11.23
C PHE A 107 0.86 9.72 -12.02
N VAL A 108 0.18 10.61 -11.30
CA VAL A 108 -0.40 11.85 -11.82
C VAL A 108 0.16 13.01 -10.99
N ALA A 109 0.59 14.06 -11.65
CA ALA A 109 1.13 15.26 -11.00
C ALA A 109 0.08 15.93 -10.11
N ASP A 110 0.50 16.45 -8.95
CA ASP A 110 -0.40 17.03 -7.94
C ASP A 110 -1.25 18.18 -8.51
N ASN A 111 -0.66 19.00 -9.40
CA ASN A 111 -1.33 20.13 -10.02
C ASN A 111 -2.48 19.77 -10.97
N LEU A 112 -2.55 18.51 -11.42
CA LEU A 112 -3.67 18.02 -12.24
C LEU A 112 -4.81 17.49 -11.39
N VAL A 113 -4.55 17.08 -10.16
CA VAL A 113 -5.59 16.51 -9.29
C VAL A 113 -6.60 17.59 -8.93
N THR A 114 -7.87 17.33 -9.21
CA THR A 114 -8.97 18.26 -9.00
C THR A 114 -9.82 17.90 -7.80
N ASP A 115 -9.98 16.60 -7.51
CA ASP A 115 -10.80 16.12 -6.40
C ASP A 115 -10.42 14.68 -6.02
N ALA A 116 -10.87 14.24 -4.85
CA ALA A 116 -10.83 12.83 -4.44
C ALA A 116 -12.10 12.48 -3.70
N LYS A 117 -12.76 11.39 -4.13
CA LYS A 117 -14.07 10.95 -3.60
C LYS A 117 -14.07 9.47 -3.24
N PRO A 118 -14.84 9.08 -2.20
CA PRO A 118 -15.13 7.67 -1.96
C PRO A 118 -15.82 7.04 -3.18
N HIS A 119 -15.32 5.87 -3.58
CA HIS A 119 -15.84 5.12 -4.73
C HIS A 119 -16.13 3.66 -4.34
N VAL A 120 -16.94 2.96 -5.11
CA VAL A 120 -17.29 1.55 -4.91
C VAL A 120 -17.20 0.83 -6.24
N LEU A 121 -16.18 0.01 -6.42
CA LEU A 121 -16.00 -0.78 -7.65
C LEU A 121 -16.98 -1.96 -7.74
N THR A 122 -17.22 -2.62 -6.59
CA THR A 122 -18.18 -3.72 -6.46
C THR A 122 -18.72 -3.70 -5.04
N PRO A 123 -19.82 -4.40 -4.71
CA PRO A 123 -20.40 -4.39 -3.35
C PRO A 123 -19.40 -4.61 -2.22
N ASN A 124 -18.29 -5.33 -2.49
CA ASN A 124 -17.27 -5.69 -1.49
C ASN A 124 -15.93 -4.97 -1.66
N LYS A 125 -15.71 -4.18 -2.73
CA LYS A 125 -14.44 -3.51 -2.98
C LYS A 125 -14.56 -2.00 -2.75
N ARG A 126 -14.08 -1.55 -1.61
CA ARG A 126 -14.01 -0.13 -1.26
C ARG A 126 -12.83 0.53 -1.97
N ALA A 127 -13.09 1.61 -2.67
CA ALA A 127 -12.11 2.35 -3.44
C ALA A 127 -12.21 3.86 -3.20
N VAL A 128 -11.25 4.59 -3.72
CA VAL A 128 -11.21 6.04 -3.82
C VAL A 128 -10.98 6.38 -5.28
N ALA A 129 -11.77 7.28 -5.84
CA ALA A 129 -11.56 7.89 -7.14
C ALA A 129 -10.79 9.20 -6.96
N ILE A 130 -9.65 9.31 -7.62
CA ILE A 130 -8.81 10.51 -7.65
C ILE A 130 -9.02 11.17 -9.01
N HIS A 131 -9.81 12.25 -9.03
CA HIS A 131 -10.13 12.99 -10.23
C HIS A 131 -9.01 13.95 -10.62
N PHE A 132 -8.78 14.09 -11.91
CA PHE A 132 -7.75 14.98 -12.46
C PHE A 132 -8.27 15.68 -13.72
N ASP A 133 -7.63 16.80 -14.06
CA ASP A 133 -7.89 17.54 -15.30
C ASP A 133 -7.08 16.92 -16.45
N ASP A 134 -7.76 16.35 -17.42
CA ASP A 134 -7.17 15.71 -18.60
C ASP A 134 -6.94 16.65 -19.78
N SER A 135 -7.40 17.91 -19.67
CA SER A 135 -7.31 18.90 -20.76
C SER A 135 -5.87 19.23 -21.17
N GLN A 136 -4.91 19.04 -20.26
CA GLN A 136 -3.49 19.32 -20.47
C GLN A 136 -2.67 18.07 -20.83
N LEU A 137 -3.29 16.89 -20.88
CA LEU A 137 -2.61 15.64 -21.12
C LEU A 137 -2.40 15.39 -22.61
N THR A 138 -1.24 14.85 -22.93
CA THR A 138 -0.93 14.35 -24.28
C THR A 138 -1.69 13.04 -24.54
N GLU A 139 -1.84 12.68 -25.82
CA GLU A 139 -2.49 11.41 -26.20
C GLU A 139 -1.72 10.18 -25.67
N GLU A 140 -0.40 10.27 -25.52
CA GLU A 140 0.43 9.23 -24.91
C GLU A 140 0.09 9.06 -23.42
N GLU A 141 -0.07 10.17 -22.68
CA GLU A 141 -0.43 10.17 -21.25
C GLU A 141 -1.85 9.66 -21.05
N LYS A 142 -2.79 10.01 -21.91
CA LYS A 142 -4.15 9.44 -21.89
C LYS A 142 -4.14 7.94 -22.16
N SER A 143 -3.31 7.47 -23.10
CA SER A 143 -3.14 6.04 -23.35
C SER A 143 -2.58 5.28 -22.13
N LEU A 144 -1.67 5.89 -21.36
CA LEU A 144 -1.19 5.30 -20.09
C LEU A 144 -2.31 5.18 -19.06
N LEU A 145 -3.16 6.20 -18.95
CA LEU A 145 -4.31 6.17 -18.03
C LEU A 145 -5.32 5.07 -18.40
N GLN A 146 -5.54 4.85 -19.69
CA GLN A 146 -6.41 3.75 -20.16
C GLN A 146 -5.84 2.35 -19.87
N GLN A 147 -4.54 2.23 -19.64
CA GLN A 147 -3.89 0.99 -19.24
C GLN A 147 -3.98 0.72 -17.71
N ALA A 148 -4.61 1.61 -16.95
CA ALA A 148 -4.84 1.38 -15.52
C ALA A 148 -5.65 0.11 -15.28
N ILE A 149 -5.46 -0.54 -14.12
CA ILE A 149 -6.21 -1.77 -13.75
C ILE A 149 -7.72 -1.53 -13.74
N TRP A 150 -8.14 -0.33 -13.36
CA TRP A 150 -9.53 0.13 -13.40
C TRP A 150 -9.57 1.45 -14.16
N PRO A 151 -9.64 1.40 -15.51
CA PRO A 151 -9.71 2.60 -16.30
C PRO A 151 -11.09 3.23 -16.15
N GLU A 152 -11.12 4.48 -15.72
CA GLU A 152 -12.30 5.33 -15.71
C GLU A 152 -11.92 6.69 -16.29
N ASP A 153 -12.88 7.36 -16.92
CA ASP A 153 -12.64 8.67 -17.51
C ASP A 153 -12.32 9.70 -16.42
N ASN A 154 -11.20 10.41 -16.60
CA ASN A 154 -10.74 11.52 -15.77
C ASN A 154 -10.55 11.18 -14.27
N CYS A 155 -10.38 9.90 -13.93
CA CYS A 155 -10.01 9.53 -12.58
C CYS A 155 -9.14 8.27 -12.50
N LEU A 156 -8.33 8.19 -11.45
CA LEU A 156 -7.61 7.00 -11.04
C LEU A 156 -8.33 6.34 -9.88
N ILE A 157 -8.64 5.06 -10.07
CA ILE A 157 -9.26 4.26 -9.01
C ILE A 157 -8.19 3.55 -8.18
N ALA A 158 -8.22 3.80 -6.87
CA ALA A 158 -7.34 3.17 -5.91
C ALA A 158 -8.13 2.39 -4.87
N LEU A 159 -7.73 1.14 -4.58
CA LEU A 159 -8.33 0.38 -3.50
C LEU A 159 -7.97 0.99 -2.14
N SER A 160 -8.96 1.09 -1.26
CA SER A 160 -8.75 1.58 0.11
C SER A 160 -8.40 0.41 1.04
N TYR A 161 -7.16 0.41 1.54
CA TYR A 161 -6.70 -0.58 2.50
C TYR A 161 -6.38 0.09 3.84
N PHE A 162 -6.81 -0.55 4.94
CA PHE A 162 -6.46 -0.20 6.33
C PHE A 162 -6.86 1.20 6.81
N LYS A 163 -7.41 2.05 5.96
CA LYS A 163 -7.88 3.40 6.31
C LYS A 163 -9.31 3.64 5.83
N LYS A 164 -10.01 4.55 6.50
CA LYS A 164 -11.32 5.03 6.03
C LYS A 164 -11.13 5.82 4.73
N ARG A 165 -12.03 5.62 3.76
CA ARG A 165 -11.96 6.29 2.45
C ARG A 165 -11.92 7.80 2.55
N GLU A 166 -12.71 8.34 3.46
CA GLU A 166 -12.79 9.78 3.74
C GLU A 166 -11.42 10.35 4.15
N ASN A 167 -10.68 9.63 4.99
CA ASN A 167 -9.34 10.04 5.42
C ASN A 167 -8.32 9.96 4.27
N ILE A 168 -8.46 8.97 3.37
CA ILE A 168 -7.61 8.87 2.17
C ILE A 168 -7.89 10.06 1.26
N CYS A 169 -9.17 10.35 0.98
CA CYS A 169 -9.58 11.50 0.16
C CYS A 169 -9.06 12.82 0.75
N ALA A 170 -9.25 13.03 2.05
CA ALA A 170 -8.74 14.24 2.73
C ALA A 170 -7.21 14.36 2.63
N THR A 171 -6.49 13.24 2.76
CA THR A 171 -5.02 13.25 2.63
C THR A 171 -4.59 13.54 1.18
N VAL A 172 -5.27 12.96 0.18
CA VAL A 172 -5.01 13.22 -1.25
C VAL A 172 -5.22 14.70 -1.54
N LYS A 173 -6.36 15.27 -1.14
CA LYS A 173 -6.65 16.71 -1.31
C LYS A 173 -5.58 17.58 -0.64
N SER A 174 -5.21 17.25 0.59
CA SER A 174 -4.19 18.01 1.33
C SER A 174 -2.81 18.01 0.65
N VAL A 175 -2.38 16.88 0.05
CA VAL A 175 -1.07 16.82 -0.63
C VAL A 175 -1.12 17.46 -2.02
N ALA A 176 -2.28 17.43 -2.69
CA ALA A 176 -2.51 18.12 -3.97
C ALA A 176 -2.77 19.63 -3.79
N GLY A 177 -2.88 20.14 -2.56
CA GLY A 177 -3.15 21.54 -2.29
C GLY A 177 -4.58 21.99 -2.58
N ILE A 178 -5.53 21.06 -2.57
CA ILE A 178 -6.96 21.32 -2.82
C ILE A 178 -7.65 21.53 -1.46
N ASN A 179 -8.34 22.64 -1.33
CA ASN A 179 -9.14 22.98 -0.14
C ASN A 179 -10.58 22.51 -0.27
#